data_7e6876314772c057c5e15daa0c57f469
#
_entry.id   7e6876314772c057c5e15daa0c57f469
#
_cell.length_a   1.000
_cell.length_b   1.000
_cell.length_c   1.000
_cell.angle_alpha   90.00
_cell.angle_beta   90.00
_cell.angle_gamma   90.00
#
_symmetry.space_group_name_H-M   'P 1'
#
loop_
_entity.id
_entity.type
_entity.pdbx_description
1 polymer ?
#
loop_
_entity_poly.entity_id
_entity_poly.type
_entity_poly.pdbx_seq_one_letter_code
_entity_poly.pdbx_strand_id
1 'polypeptide(L)'
;TNGQRLLNIMGNSPFDFVLNYTNNHKKYTKGFVHRTFNEDDLHTFFLALSNIYKQHQGLEAVFSKNGSNHSLQPAIHAFKKVFFEIPHLSRTQKHVSDPLKNSAAKRINMFLRWMVRQDTTGVDFGIWNTISPAVLSCPLDVHSAGIARKLGILTRKQNDGKALGELDKALREMDPIDPVKYDFALFGLGAFEKF
;
A
#
# COMPACT_ATOMS: atom_id res chain seq x y z
N THR A 1 4.39 -14.10 14.87
CA THR A 1 4.07 -13.66 13.48
C THR A 1 5.28 -13.01 12.82
N ASN A 2 5.28 -12.86 11.46
CA ASN A 2 6.37 -12.14 10.77
C ASN A 2 6.38 -10.64 11.11
N GLY A 3 5.23 -10.05 11.39
CA GLY A 3 5.17 -8.67 11.91
C GLY A 3 5.93 -8.52 13.22
N GLN A 4 5.75 -9.46 14.16
CA GLN A 4 6.49 -9.44 15.43
C GLN A 4 8.01 -9.61 15.22
N ARG A 5 8.42 -10.45 14.24
CA ARG A 5 9.85 -10.59 13.90
C ARG A 5 10.42 -9.28 13.35
N LEU A 6 9.67 -8.55 12.52
CA LEU A 6 10.09 -7.23 12.03
C LEU A 6 10.23 -6.22 13.17
N LEU A 7 9.25 -6.15 14.08
CA LEU A 7 9.32 -5.28 15.25
C LEU A 7 10.53 -5.62 16.13
N ASN A 8 10.80 -6.89 16.35
CA ASN A 8 11.97 -7.33 17.13
C ASN A 8 13.30 -6.92 16.45
N ILE A 9 13.37 -6.92 15.11
CA ILE A 9 14.56 -6.46 14.37
C ILE A 9 14.73 -4.94 14.52
N MET A 10 13.64 -4.18 14.47
CA MET A 10 13.68 -2.72 14.55
C MET A 10 13.77 -2.17 15.98
N GLY A 11 13.47 -3.01 16.99
CA GLY A 11 13.50 -2.63 18.39
C GLY A 11 12.42 -1.64 18.79
N ASN A 12 12.68 -0.84 19.81
CA ASN A 12 11.69 0.06 20.41
C ASN A 12 11.44 1.35 19.60
N SER A 13 12.30 1.66 18.63
CA SER A 13 12.17 2.86 17.78
C SER A 13 12.33 2.48 16.30
N PRO A 14 11.27 1.94 15.65
CA PRO A 14 11.32 1.53 14.25
C PRO A 14 11.72 2.65 13.29
N PHE A 15 11.29 3.88 13.57
CA PHE A 15 11.64 5.04 12.76
C PHE A 15 13.15 5.33 12.81
N ASP A 16 13.74 5.40 14.01
CA ASP A 16 15.17 5.66 14.15
C ASP A 16 16.01 4.52 13.57
N PHE A 17 15.55 3.27 13.74
CA PHE A 17 16.19 2.12 13.12
C PHE A 17 16.25 2.27 11.60
N VAL A 18 15.12 2.59 10.95
CA VAL A 18 15.04 2.78 9.50
C VAL A 18 15.87 3.98 9.07
N LEU A 19 15.75 5.12 9.76
CA LEU A 19 16.48 6.34 9.42
C LEU A 19 17.99 6.12 9.43
N ASN A 20 18.51 5.38 10.41
CA ASN A 20 19.94 5.12 10.57
C ASN A 20 20.42 3.84 9.85
N TYR A 21 19.54 3.15 9.11
CA TYR A 21 19.89 1.90 8.46
C TYR A 21 20.91 2.09 7.33
N THR A 22 21.92 1.22 7.30
CA THR A 22 23.01 1.24 6.30
C THR A 22 23.36 -0.21 5.90
N ASN A 23 24.27 -0.39 4.94
CA ASN A 23 24.76 -1.70 4.51
C ASN A 23 25.38 -2.51 5.66
N ASN A 24 25.97 -1.85 6.68
CA ASN A 24 26.56 -2.52 7.85
C ASN A 24 25.50 -3.22 8.73
N HIS A 25 24.22 -2.88 8.54
CA HIS A 25 23.10 -3.45 9.29
C HIS A 25 22.51 -4.71 8.64
N LYS A 26 23.05 -5.18 7.51
CA LYS A 26 22.56 -6.38 6.80
C LYS A 26 22.47 -7.62 7.73
N LYS A 27 23.35 -7.74 8.71
CA LYS A 27 23.34 -8.82 9.70
C LYS A 27 22.01 -8.96 10.47
N TYR A 28 21.25 -7.87 10.65
CA TYR A 28 19.98 -7.90 11.36
C TYR A 28 18.85 -8.53 10.55
N THR A 29 18.98 -8.59 9.22
CA THR A 29 17.97 -9.22 8.35
C THR A 29 18.22 -10.72 8.13
N LYS A 30 19.37 -11.25 8.60
CA LYS A 30 19.80 -12.63 8.38
C LYS A 30 18.73 -13.63 8.82
N GLY A 31 18.44 -14.59 7.95
CA GLY A 31 17.46 -15.64 8.20
C GLY A 31 16.00 -15.18 8.17
N PHE A 32 15.71 -13.92 7.76
CA PHE A 32 14.34 -13.49 7.56
C PHE A 32 13.77 -14.08 6.27
N VAL A 33 12.66 -14.80 6.40
CA VAL A 33 11.91 -15.35 5.25
C VAL A 33 10.41 -15.22 5.51
N HIS A 34 9.68 -14.67 4.53
CA HIS A 34 8.24 -14.68 4.47
C HIS A 34 7.77 -15.00 3.04
N ARG A 35 7.37 -16.24 2.79
CA ARG A 35 7.02 -16.74 1.44
C ARG A 35 8.21 -16.55 0.49
N THR A 36 8.05 -15.75 -0.56
CA THR A 36 9.11 -15.44 -1.53
C THR A 36 9.95 -14.22 -1.19
N PHE A 37 9.65 -13.53 -0.09
CA PHE A 37 10.39 -12.38 0.43
C PHE A 37 11.44 -12.88 1.43
N ASN A 38 12.71 -12.56 1.22
CA ASN A 38 13.83 -13.04 2.01
C ASN A 38 14.65 -11.91 2.67
N GLU A 39 15.75 -12.26 3.29
CA GLU A 39 16.65 -11.36 4.00
C GLU A 39 17.25 -10.25 3.11
N ASP A 40 17.58 -10.55 1.84
CA ASP A 40 18.10 -9.56 0.91
C ASP A 40 17.00 -8.57 0.48
N ASP A 41 15.77 -9.06 0.31
CA ASP A 41 14.62 -8.19 0.04
C ASP A 41 14.36 -7.26 1.24
N LEU A 42 14.42 -7.79 2.47
CA LEU A 42 14.23 -6.99 3.68
C LEU A 42 15.33 -5.94 3.85
N HIS A 43 16.58 -6.32 3.61
CA HIS A 43 17.71 -5.41 3.61
C HIS A 43 17.51 -4.25 2.62
N THR A 44 17.13 -4.57 1.39
CA THR A 44 16.81 -3.57 0.36
C THR A 44 15.67 -2.66 0.80
N PHE A 45 14.62 -3.22 1.40
CA PHE A 45 13.47 -2.44 1.87
C PHE A 45 13.87 -1.42 2.96
N PHE A 46 14.70 -1.81 3.92
CA PHE A 46 15.19 -0.86 4.93
C PHE A 46 16.09 0.22 4.34
N LEU A 47 16.97 -0.10 3.38
CA LEU A 47 17.79 0.88 2.68
C LEU A 47 16.93 1.85 1.87
N ALA A 48 15.94 1.34 1.14
CA ALA A 48 15.02 2.16 0.35
C ALA A 48 14.22 3.13 1.23
N LEU A 49 13.67 2.64 2.35
CA LEU A 49 12.97 3.50 3.31
C LEU A 49 13.90 4.55 3.92
N SER A 50 15.12 4.17 4.34
CA SER A 50 16.12 5.13 4.84
C SER A 50 16.40 6.23 3.81
N ASN A 51 16.57 5.86 2.54
CA ASN A 51 16.78 6.81 1.45
C ASN A 51 15.57 7.74 1.27
N ILE A 52 14.35 7.22 1.27
CA ILE A 52 13.12 8.02 1.16
C ILE A 52 13.02 9.04 2.30
N TYR A 53 13.27 8.64 3.53
CA TYR A 53 13.21 9.57 4.66
C TYR A 53 14.32 10.63 4.64
N LYS A 54 15.51 10.29 4.14
CA LYS A 54 16.66 11.22 4.07
C LYS A 54 16.62 12.16 2.87
N GLN A 55 16.21 11.67 1.71
CA GLN A 55 16.35 12.39 0.44
C GLN A 55 15.02 12.90 -0.12
N HIS A 56 13.88 12.29 0.26
CA HIS A 56 12.58 12.59 -0.32
C HIS A 56 11.55 13.10 0.70
N GLN A 57 11.98 13.53 1.89
CA GLN A 57 11.12 14.08 2.94
C GLN A 57 10.06 13.08 3.48
N GLY A 58 10.29 11.78 3.32
CA GLY A 58 9.42 10.72 3.80
C GLY A 58 8.36 10.25 2.80
N LEU A 59 7.60 9.25 3.23
CA LEU A 59 6.63 8.58 2.37
C LEU A 59 5.49 9.51 1.94
N GLU A 60 4.92 10.29 2.85
CA GLU A 60 3.82 11.22 2.51
C GLU A 60 4.21 12.17 1.38
N ALA A 61 5.41 12.76 1.44
CA ALA A 61 5.90 13.65 0.42
C ALA A 61 6.04 12.98 -0.96
N VAL A 62 6.49 11.71 -0.99
CA VAL A 62 6.60 10.95 -2.25
C VAL A 62 5.23 10.72 -2.87
N PHE A 63 4.21 10.38 -2.08
CA PHE A 63 2.87 10.13 -2.60
C PHE A 63 2.12 11.43 -2.95
N SER A 64 2.24 12.48 -2.14
CA SER A 64 1.55 13.75 -2.38
C SER A 64 2.05 14.49 -3.62
N LYS A 65 3.38 14.49 -3.87
CA LYS A 65 3.98 15.16 -5.04
C LYS A 65 3.61 14.52 -6.38
N ASN A 66 3.27 13.24 -6.38
CA ASN A 66 3.09 12.46 -7.61
C ASN A 66 1.64 11.98 -7.82
N GLY A 67 0.73 12.35 -6.93
CA GLY A 67 -0.71 12.09 -7.07
C GLY A 67 -1.34 12.98 -8.13
N SER A 68 -2.51 12.57 -8.64
CA SER A 68 -3.39 13.42 -9.43
C SER A 68 -4.59 13.84 -8.57
N ASN A 69 -5.33 14.86 -9.04
CA ASN A 69 -6.58 15.29 -8.40
C ASN A 69 -7.69 14.21 -8.40
N HIS A 70 -7.45 13.09 -9.06
CA HIS A 70 -8.43 12.02 -9.22
C HIS A 70 -7.98 10.65 -8.73
N SER A 71 -6.66 10.44 -8.52
CA SER A 71 -6.14 9.11 -8.17
C SER A 71 -4.70 9.14 -7.67
N LEU A 72 -4.36 8.26 -6.73
CA LEU A 72 -2.99 7.99 -6.30
C LEU A 72 -2.28 6.88 -7.12
N GLN A 73 -2.92 6.29 -8.13
CA GLN A 73 -2.26 5.24 -8.92
C GLN A 73 -0.98 5.72 -9.62
N PRO A 74 -0.91 6.97 -10.19
CA PRO A 74 0.35 7.53 -10.67
C PRO A 74 1.41 7.69 -9.57
N ALA A 75 0.99 8.07 -8.35
CA ALA A 75 1.90 8.20 -7.21
C ALA A 75 2.48 6.85 -6.76
N ILE A 76 1.70 5.77 -6.82
CA ILE A 76 2.20 4.41 -6.54
C ILE A 76 3.28 4.00 -7.54
N HIS A 77 3.11 4.33 -8.83
CA HIS A 77 4.14 4.09 -9.83
C HIS A 77 5.41 4.92 -9.56
N ALA A 78 5.26 6.20 -9.26
CA ALA A 78 6.39 7.08 -8.91
C ALA A 78 7.09 6.62 -7.63
N PHE A 79 6.32 6.24 -6.59
CA PHE A 79 6.87 5.63 -5.37
C PHE A 79 7.74 4.42 -5.70
N LYS A 80 7.30 3.52 -6.57
CA LYS A 80 8.10 2.36 -6.97
C LYS A 80 9.44 2.77 -7.60
N LYS A 81 9.47 3.81 -8.42
CA LYS A 81 10.73 4.33 -9.01
C LYS A 81 11.66 4.86 -7.92
N VAL A 82 11.14 5.70 -7.03
CA VAL A 82 11.91 6.26 -5.91
C VAL A 82 12.41 5.14 -4.98
N PHE A 83 11.57 4.16 -4.68
CA PHE A 83 11.90 3.04 -3.81
C PHE A 83 13.07 2.21 -4.33
N PHE A 84 13.15 2.05 -5.64
CA PHE A 84 14.20 1.27 -6.31
C PHE A 84 15.28 2.12 -6.99
N GLU A 85 15.46 3.38 -6.62
CA GLU A 85 16.59 4.18 -7.11
C GLU A 85 17.93 3.78 -6.49
N ILE A 86 17.90 3.05 -5.36
CA ILE A 86 19.08 2.50 -4.71
C ILE A 86 19.51 1.17 -5.37
N PRO A 87 20.77 0.73 -5.21
CA PRO A 87 21.22 -0.60 -5.66
C PRO A 87 20.38 -1.72 -5.05
N HIS A 88 19.86 -2.61 -5.88
CA HIS A 88 19.00 -3.72 -5.44
C HIS A 88 19.05 -4.91 -6.41
N LEU A 89 18.63 -6.09 -5.95
CA LEU A 89 18.45 -7.24 -6.81
C LEU A 89 17.17 -7.08 -7.65
N SER A 90 17.23 -7.38 -8.95
CA SER A 90 16.06 -7.27 -9.86
C SER A 90 14.83 -8.03 -9.36
N ARG A 91 15.03 -9.19 -8.70
CA ARG A 91 13.95 -9.97 -8.12
C ARG A 91 13.16 -9.25 -7.03
N THR A 92 13.78 -8.33 -6.32
CA THR A 92 13.14 -7.58 -5.22
C THR A 92 12.01 -6.69 -5.73
N GLN A 93 12.08 -6.21 -6.97
CA GLN A 93 11.06 -5.34 -7.57
C GLN A 93 9.65 -5.95 -7.61
N LYS A 94 9.53 -7.29 -7.62
CA LYS A 94 8.22 -7.97 -7.61
C LYS A 94 7.41 -7.73 -6.33
N HIS A 95 8.06 -7.32 -5.24
CA HIS A 95 7.42 -7.09 -3.94
C HIS A 95 6.73 -5.72 -3.83
N VAL A 96 7.01 -4.80 -4.76
CA VAL A 96 6.33 -3.51 -4.87
C VAL A 96 5.51 -3.51 -6.16
N SER A 97 4.19 -3.43 -6.02
CA SER A 97 3.24 -3.44 -7.14
C SER A 97 3.40 -2.21 -8.03
N ASP A 98 3.03 -2.35 -9.31
CA ASP A 98 3.10 -1.28 -10.30
C ASP A 98 1.77 -1.14 -11.05
N PRO A 99 0.98 -0.07 -10.81
CA PRO A 99 -0.28 0.16 -11.52
C PRO A 99 -0.12 0.30 -13.03
N LEU A 100 1.00 0.84 -13.53
CA LEU A 100 1.24 0.91 -14.98
C LEU A 100 1.41 -0.47 -15.62
N LYS A 101 1.68 -1.50 -14.83
CA LYS A 101 1.66 -2.91 -15.25
C LYS A 101 0.32 -3.60 -14.96
N ASN A 102 -0.75 -2.81 -14.89
CA ASN A 102 -2.10 -3.28 -14.62
C ASN A 102 -2.28 -3.99 -13.26
N SER A 103 -1.48 -3.65 -12.25
CA SER A 103 -1.65 -4.16 -10.89
C SER A 103 -2.69 -3.34 -10.14
N ALA A 104 -3.61 -3.98 -9.42
CA ALA A 104 -4.51 -3.31 -8.49
C ALA A 104 -3.82 -2.77 -7.22
N ALA A 105 -2.53 -3.04 -7.04
CA ALA A 105 -1.69 -2.57 -5.94
C ALA A 105 -2.33 -2.64 -4.53
N LYS A 106 -3.11 -3.70 -4.25
CA LYS A 106 -3.95 -3.86 -3.06
C LYS A 106 -3.24 -3.44 -1.76
N ARG A 107 -2.00 -3.94 -1.52
CA ARG A 107 -1.30 -3.69 -0.25
C ARG A 107 -0.91 -2.22 -0.08
N ILE A 108 -0.55 -1.56 -1.19
CA ILE A 108 -0.19 -0.14 -1.16
C ILE A 108 -1.45 0.69 -0.99
N ASN A 109 -2.55 0.38 -1.69
CA ASN A 109 -3.84 1.05 -1.49
C ASN A 109 -4.36 0.87 -0.06
N MET A 110 -4.19 -0.31 0.57
CA MET A 110 -4.50 -0.52 1.98
C MET A 110 -3.65 0.37 2.89
N PHE A 111 -2.35 0.44 2.66
CA PHE A 111 -1.46 1.32 3.41
C PHE A 111 -1.85 2.79 3.25
N LEU A 112 -2.12 3.25 2.02
CA LEU A 112 -2.56 4.61 1.76
C LEU A 112 -3.88 4.94 2.46
N ARG A 113 -4.84 3.99 2.48
CA ARG A 113 -6.09 4.14 3.24
C ARG A 113 -5.80 4.38 4.72
N TRP A 114 -4.96 3.55 5.34
CA TRP A 114 -4.60 3.70 6.76
C TRP A 114 -3.94 5.06 7.06
N MET A 115 -3.08 5.54 6.18
CA MET A 115 -2.34 6.78 6.42
C MET A 115 -3.19 8.04 6.19
N VAL A 116 -4.09 8.02 5.21
CA VAL A 116 -4.84 9.21 4.73
C VAL A 116 -6.23 9.30 5.34
N ARG A 117 -6.96 8.18 5.38
CA ARG A 117 -8.33 8.14 5.89
C ARG A 117 -8.31 8.09 7.42
N GLN A 118 -9.19 8.85 8.05
CA GLN A 118 -9.41 8.80 9.50
C GLN A 118 -10.76 8.16 9.81
N ASP A 119 -10.82 7.27 10.79
CA ASP A 119 -12.05 6.74 11.35
C ASP A 119 -12.06 6.82 12.89
N THR A 120 -13.22 6.54 13.47
CA THR A 120 -13.41 6.53 14.94
C THR A 120 -13.17 5.15 15.55
N THR A 121 -12.91 4.13 14.73
CA THR A 121 -12.76 2.73 15.17
C THR A 121 -11.28 2.34 15.38
N GLY A 122 -10.35 3.20 15.00
CA GLY A 122 -8.91 2.98 15.18
C GLY A 122 -8.28 2.06 14.14
N VAL A 123 -8.95 1.86 13.00
CA VAL A 123 -8.42 1.08 11.87
C VAL A 123 -7.63 1.97 10.92
N ASP A 124 -8.18 3.12 10.56
CA ASP A 124 -7.57 4.12 9.70
C ASP A 124 -7.00 5.26 10.57
N PHE A 125 -5.70 5.54 10.44
CA PHE A 125 -4.98 6.42 11.35
C PHE A 125 -5.10 7.91 11.00
N GLY A 126 -5.25 8.25 9.70
CA GLY A 126 -5.41 9.61 9.23
C GLY A 126 -4.27 10.56 9.63
N ILE A 127 -3.05 10.08 9.59
CA ILE A 127 -1.86 10.86 9.99
C ILE A 127 -1.25 11.66 8.83
N TRP A 128 -1.66 11.41 7.60
CA TRP A 128 -1.26 12.16 6.41
C TRP A 128 -2.33 13.17 6.04
N ASN A 129 -1.97 14.45 6.10
CA ASN A 129 -2.92 15.55 5.94
C ASN A 129 -2.82 16.27 4.58
N THR A 130 -1.82 15.94 3.76
CA THR A 130 -1.60 16.56 2.44
C THR A 130 -2.34 15.86 1.30
N ILE A 131 -2.97 14.73 1.57
CA ILE A 131 -3.67 13.90 0.59
C ILE A 131 -5.14 13.77 1.00
N SER A 132 -6.05 14.09 0.06
CA SER A 132 -7.49 13.92 0.29
C SER A 132 -7.92 12.45 0.21
N PRO A 133 -8.84 11.98 1.08
CA PRO A 133 -9.45 10.65 0.95
C PRO A 133 -10.16 10.42 -0.41
N ALA A 134 -10.63 11.47 -1.05
CA ALA A 134 -11.32 11.42 -2.34
C ALA A 134 -10.50 10.80 -3.48
N VAL A 135 -9.15 10.85 -3.39
CA VAL A 135 -8.25 10.29 -4.41
C VAL A 135 -7.78 8.87 -4.12
N LEU A 136 -8.18 8.31 -2.99
CA LEU A 136 -7.85 6.93 -2.62
C LEU A 136 -8.53 5.92 -3.55
N SER A 137 -7.94 4.75 -3.63
CA SER A 137 -8.49 3.58 -4.35
C SER A 137 -8.79 2.46 -3.38
N CYS A 138 -9.88 1.72 -3.65
CA CYS A 138 -10.29 0.59 -2.83
C CYS A 138 -9.22 -0.52 -2.83
N PRO A 139 -8.84 -1.07 -1.67
CA PRO A 139 -7.93 -2.21 -1.58
C PRO A 139 -8.56 -3.48 -2.16
N LEU A 140 -8.64 -3.60 -3.48
CA LEU A 140 -9.34 -4.65 -4.20
C LEU A 140 -8.78 -6.04 -3.89
N ASP A 141 -9.57 -6.88 -3.21
CA ASP A 141 -9.23 -8.27 -2.93
C ASP A 141 -10.33 -9.25 -3.43
N VAL A 142 -10.18 -10.52 -3.09
CA VAL A 142 -11.13 -11.55 -3.55
C VAL A 142 -12.50 -11.39 -2.90
N HIS A 143 -12.58 -10.92 -1.65
CA HIS A 143 -13.83 -10.69 -0.93
C HIS A 143 -14.52 -9.44 -1.44
N SER A 144 -13.86 -8.29 -1.39
CA SER A 144 -14.41 -7.01 -1.89
C SER A 144 -14.81 -7.12 -3.37
N ALA A 145 -13.97 -7.74 -4.21
CA ALA A 145 -14.28 -7.95 -5.63
C ALA A 145 -15.47 -8.92 -5.85
N GLY A 146 -15.57 -9.97 -5.05
CA GLY A 146 -16.69 -10.91 -5.12
C GLY A 146 -18.02 -10.23 -4.85
N ILE A 147 -18.08 -9.44 -3.78
CA ILE A 147 -19.28 -8.71 -3.39
C ILE A 147 -19.60 -7.59 -4.41
N ALA A 148 -18.59 -6.84 -4.84
CA ALA A 148 -18.78 -5.79 -5.83
C ALA A 148 -19.40 -6.34 -7.14
N ARG A 149 -19.02 -7.56 -7.56
CA ARG A 149 -19.65 -8.24 -8.72
C ARG A 149 -21.08 -8.66 -8.44
N LYS A 150 -21.37 -9.21 -7.27
CA LYS A 150 -22.76 -9.59 -6.89
C LYS A 150 -23.69 -8.38 -6.84
N LEU A 151 -23.16 -7.23 -6.41
CA LEU A 151 -23.90 -5.97 -6.37
C LEU A 151 -23.99 -5.27 -7.76
N GLY A 152 -23.32 -5.79 -8.79
CA GLY A 152 -23.33 -5.22 -10.13
C GLY A 152 -22.49 -3.93 -10.31
N ILE A 153 -21.68 -3.56 -9.30
CA ILE A 153 -20.80 -2.38 -9.35
C ILE A 153 -19.40 -2.69 -9.90
N LEU A 154 -19.12 -3.98 -10.18
CA LEU A 154 -17.92 -4.45 -10.84
C LEU A 154 -18.28 -5.58 -11.81
N THR A 155 -17.95 -5.41 -13.10
CA THR A 155 -18.25 -6.41 -14.14
C THR A 155 -17.01 -7.22 -14.51
N ARG A 156 -15.83 -6.61 -14.44
CA ARG A 156 -14.57 -7.26 -14.82
C ARG A 156 -14.24 -8.46 -13.92
N LYS A 157 -13.92 -9.61 -14.57
CA LYS A 157 -13.65 -10.88 -13.84
C LYS A 157 -12.29 -10.90 -13.13
N GLN A 158 -11.24 -10.30 -13.71
CA GLN A 158 -9.90 -10.25 -13.12
C GLN A 158 -9.83 -9.16 -12.04
N ASN A 159 -9.05 -9.40 -10.95
CA ASN A 159 -8.79 -8.42 -9.90
C ASN A 159 -7.49 -7.66 -10.22
N ASP A 160 -7.51 -6.85 -11.26
CA ASP A 160 -6.36 -6.08 -11.77
C ASP A 160 -6.61 -4.57 -11.73
N GLY A 161 -5.69 -3.77 -12.28
CA GLY A 161 -5.82 -2.30 -12.27
C GLY A 161 -7.03 -1.79 -13.02
N LYS A 162 -7.50 -2.50 -14.08
CA LYS A 162 -8.73 -2.11 -14.80
C LYS A 162 -9.97 -2.36 -13.96
N ALA A 163 -10.03 -3.50 -13.24
CA ALA A 163 -11.10 -3.78 -12.29
C ALA A 163 -11.13 -2.77 -11.14
N LEU A 164 -9.94 -2.38 -10.65
CA LEU A 164 -9.84 -1.32 -9.64
C LEU A 164 -10.42 0.00 -10.14
N GLY A 165 -10.07 0.42 -11.36
CA GLY A 165 -10.59 1.65 -11.95
C GLY A 165 -12.12 1.64 -12.13
N GLU A 166 -12.70 0.49 -12.51
CA GLU A 166 -14.14 0.30 -12.62
C GLU A 166 -14.82 0.44 -11.25
N LEU A 167 -14.31 -0.26 -10.24
CA LEU A 167 -14.83 -0.19 -8.87
C LEU A 167 -14.70 1.24 -8.29
N ASP A 168 -13.53 1.84 -8.40
CA ASP A 168 -13.27 3.20 -7.89
C ASP A 168 -14.21 4.23 -8.50
N LYS A 169 -14.56 4.09 -9.78
CA LYS A 169 -15.55 4.96 -10.44
C LYS A 169 -16.92 4.81 -9.77
N ALA A 170 -17.41 3.60 -9.61
CA ALA A 170 -18.69 3.35 -8.96
C ALA A 170 -18.74 3.86 -7.52
N LEU A 171 -17.67 3.64 -6.74
CA LEU A 171 -17.60 4.10 -5.36
C LEU A 171 -17.56 5.64 -5.26
N ARG A 172 -16.89 6.34 -6.21
CA ARG A 172 -16.88 7.81 -6.26
C ARG A 172 -18.22 8.40 -6.70
N GLU A 173 -19.01 7.70 -7.50
CA GLU A 173 -20.39 8.10 -7.83
C GLU A 173 -21.28 8.02 -6.57
N MET A 174 -21.03 7.09 -5.65
CA MET A 174 -21.74 6.95 -4.38
C MET A 174 -21.30 7.99 -3.34
N ASP A 175 -19.99 8.20 -3.23
CA ASP A 175 -19.39 9.21 -2.34
C ASP A 175 -18.08 9.75 -2.96
N PRO A 176 -18.10 10.98 -3.49
CA PRO A 176 -16.90 11.58 -4.09
C PRO A 176 -15.87 12.06 -3.07
N ILE A 177 -16.24 12.19 -1.78
CA ILE A 177 -15.35 12.71 -0.72
C ILE A 177 -14.59 11.58 -0.04
N ASP A 178 -15.25 10.45 0.25
CA ASP A 178 -14.65 9.29 0.92
C ASP A 178 -15.11 7.97 0.27
N PRO A 179 -14.70 7.70 -0.98
CA PRO A 179 -15.16 6.54 -1.73
C PRO A 179 -14.74 5.21 -1.10
N VAL A 180 -13.59 5.20 -0.39
CA VAL A 180 -13.03 3.95 0.16
C VAL A 180 -13.65 3.53 1.50
N LYS A 181 -14.54 4.34 2.08
CA LYS A 181 -15.31 3.93 3.26
C LYS A 181 -16.13 2.66 3.01
N TYR A 182 -16.55 2.44 1.78
CA TYR A 182 -17.34 1.27 1.39
C TYR A 182 -16.53 -0.05 1.37
N ASP A 183 -15.18 0.01 1.42
CA ASP A 183 -14.34 -1.19 1.49
C ASP A 183 -14.66 -2.04 2.73
N PHE A 184 -14.98 -1.41 3.86
CA PHE A 184 -15.38 -2.13 5.07
C PHE A 184 -16.66 -2.96 4.86
N ALA A 185 -17.66 -2.39 4.17
CA ALA A 185 -18.91 -3.10 3.87
C ALA A 185 -18.66 -4.22 2.85
N LEU A 186 -17.94 -3.95 1.77
CA LEU A 186 -17.62 -4.96 0.75
C LEU A 186 -16.80 -6.11 1.32
N PHE A 187 -15.80 -5.81 2.15
CA PHE A 187 -14.98 -6.83 2.79
C PHE A 187 -15.79 -7.62 3.86
N GLY A 188 -16.55 -6.91 4.69
CA GLY A 188 -17.36 -7.51 5.75
C GLY A 188 -18.40 -8.51 5.22
N LEU A 189 -19.17 -8.10 4.22
CA LEU A 189 -20.12 -8.96 3.54
C LEU A 189 -19.47 -10.22 2.94
N GLY A 190 -18.30 -10.04 2.31
CA GLY A 190 -17.61 -11.16 1.67
C GLY A 190 -16.85 -12.09 2.60
N ALA A 191 -16.30 -11.57 3.71
CA ALA A 191 -15.48 -12.35 4.61
C ALA A 191 -16.28 -13.03 5.73
N PHE A 192 -17.34 -12.37 6.23
CA PHE A 192 -18.05 -12.81 7.42
C PHE A 192 -19.48 -13.29 7.13
N GLU A 193 -20.20 -12.61 6.26
CA GLU A 193 -21.63 -12.92 6.03
C GLU A 193 -21.84 -13.93 4.89
N LYS A 194 -20.79 -14.27 4.13
CA LYS A 194 -20.87 -15.20 2.98
C LYS A 194 -21.95 -14.83 1.96
N PHE A 195 -22.22 -13.54 1.87
CA PHE A 195 -23.22 -12.97 0.96
C PHE A 195 -22.97 -13.38 -0.49
#